data_33fdefc0eb17e66d64a758c7ef513f40
#
_entry.id   33fdefc0eb17e66d64a758c7ef513f40
#
_cell.length_a   1.000
_cell.length_b   1.000
_cell.length_c   1.000
_cell.angle_alpha   90.00
_cell.angle_beta   90.00
_cell.angle_gamma   90.00
#
_symmetry.space_group_name_H-M   'P 1'
#
loop_
_entity.id
_entity.type
_entity.pdbx_description
1 polymer ?
#
loop_
_entity_poly.entity_id
_entity_poly.type
_entity_poly.pdbx_seq_one_letter_code
_entity_poly.pdbx_strand_id
1 'polypeptide(L)'
;ICFGGNRANDFAMRNAGKTYLEIAEKGGGIWSSVQHTRNASEKELLETLLERINRLISLGITTIEIKSGYGLNVESELKMLRVIQQAQTKTKATLVPTCLSAHLKPRDFEGNNEEYLQYIVDEILPKVKEENLAKRVDIFIEKSAFQPEESRKFLEKAKELGFEITVHADQFTAGSSRIAVEVGAVSADHLEATIDEDIEYLANSESVAVALPGASLGLGEPFTPARKILDHNGILAIASDWNPGSAPMGNLITQASILATFQKLSTAEVLAGITFRAAKALNLTDRGILKKGMKADFVVFETDNFQNILYNQGSLAASEVYIDGRIINCNQ
;
A
#
# COMPACT_ATOMS: atom_id res chain seq x y z
N ILE A 1 -5.77 -4.79 -1.07
CA ILE A 1 -6.36 -6.07 -1.54
C ILE A 1 -7.73 -6.37 -0.94
N CYS A 2 -8.22 -5.59 0.03
CA CYS A 2 -9.58 -5.69 0.57
C CYS A 2 -10.52 -4.78 -0.23
N PHE A 3 -11.13 -5.29 -1.28
CA PHE A 3 -12.07 -4.55 -2.13
C PHE A 3 -13.00 -5.47 -2.91
N GLY A 4 -14.19 -4.98 -3.25
CA GLY A 4 -15.14 -5.63 -4.13
C GLY A 4 -14.99 -5.22 -5.60
N GLY A 5 -15.45 -6.08 -6.52
CA GLY A 5 -15.41 -5.81 -7.95
C GLY A 5 -14.02 -5.83 -8.59
N ASN A 6 -13.96 -5.35 -9.82
CA ASN A 6 -12.72 -5.12 -10.57
C ASN A 6 -12.88 -3.92 -11.51
N ARG A 7 -11.77 -3.44 -12.08
CA ARG A 7 -11.75 -2.29 -12.98
C ARG A 7 -11.12 -2.61 -14.35
N ALA A 8 -11.34 -3.84 -14.85
CA ALA A 8 -10.83 -4.26 -16.15
C ALA A 8 -11.35 -3.38 -17.31
N ASN A 9 -12.62 -2.92 -17.22
CA ASN A 9 -13.19 -2.01 -18.20
C ASN A 9 -12.52 -0.63 -18.17
N ASP A 10 -12.14 -0.11 -16.99
CA ASP A 10 -11.40 1.15 -16.86
C ASP A 10 -10.04 1.05 -17.54
N PHE A 11 -9.34 -0.08 -17.31
CA PHE A 11 -8.07 -0.37 -17.95
C PHE A 11 -8.21 -0.39 -19.49
N ALA A 12 -9.21 -1.08 -20.02
CA ALA A 12 -9.48 -1.13 -21.46
C ALA A 12 -9.79 0.25 -22.04
N MET A 13 -10.62 1.05 -21.36
CA MET A 13 -10.94 2.41 -21.77
C MET A 13 -9.74 3.34 -21.75
N ARG A 14 -8.89 3.26 -20.72
CA ARG A 14 -7.65 4.05 -20.61
C ARG A 14 -6.70 3.72 -21.75
N ASN A 15 -6.49 2.43 -22.06
CA ASN A 15 -5.64 2.00 -23.15
C ASN A 15 -6.22 2.38 -24.54
N ALA A 16 -7.53 2.61 -24.62
CA ALA A 16 -8.19 3.16 -25.82
C ALA A 16 -8.12 4.71 -25.87
N GLY A 17 -7.34 5.36 -24.99
CA GLY A 17 -7.13 6.80 -24.98
C GLY A 17 -8.25 7.61 -24.29
N LYS A 18 -9.14 6.96 -23.51
CA LYS A 18 -10.16 7.67 -22.74
C LYS A 18 -9.55 8.38 -21.53
N THR A 19 -10.01 9.60 -21.32
CA THR A 19 -9.61 10.39 -20.14
C THR A 19 -10.22 9.85 -18.85
N TYR A 20 -9.65 10.23 -17.71
CA TYR A 20 -10.19 9.89 -16.38
C TYR A 20 -11.65 10.34 -16.23
N LEU A 21 -12.02 11.53 -16.75
CA LEU A 21 -13.39 12.05 -16.68
C LEU A 21 -14.36 11.20 -17.52
N GLU A 22 -14.00 10.86 -18.77
CA GLU A 22 -14.82 9.98 -19.60
C GLU A 22 -15.03 8.59 -18.97
N ILE A 23 -14.03 8.07 -18.28
CA ILE A 23 -14.12 6.79 -17.54
C ILE A 23 -15.07 6.95 -16.35
N ALA A 24 -14.95 8.03 -15.58
CA ALA A 24 -15.80 8.32 -14.43
C ALA A 24 -17.28 8.55 -14.81
N GLU A 25 -17.55 9.22 -15.95
CA GLU A 25 -18.90 9.43 -16.50
C GLU A 25 -19.58 8.12 -16.91
N LYS A 26 -18.79 7.11 -17.32
CA LYS A 26 -19.27 5.77 -17.64
C LYS A 26 -19.40 4.85 -16.42
N GLY A 27 -19.35 5.42 -15.21
CA GLY A 27 -19.49 4.66 -13.97
C GLY A 27 -18.21 3.96 -13.50
N GLY A 28 -17.05 4.25 -14.11
CA GLY A 28 -15.73 3.78 -13.70
C GLY A 28 -15.10 4.66 -12.62
N GLY A 29 -13.79 4.56 -12.47
CA GLY A 29 -13.02 5.27 -11.48
C GLY A 29 -13.14 4.66 -10.07
N ILE A 30 -12.52 5.32 -9.09
CA ILE A 30 -12.47 4.84 -7.70
C ILE A 30 -13.88 4.68 -7.10
N TRP A 31 -14.85 5.51 -7.53
CA TRP A 31 -16.23 5.42 -7.06
C TRP A 31 -16.90 4.08 -7.40
N SER A 32 -16.57 3.49 -8.54
CA SER A 32 -17.00 2.12 -8.87
C SER A 32 -16.51 1.10 -7.85
N SER A 33 -15.25 1.18 -7.46
CA SER A 33 -14.68 0.32 -6.40
C SER A 33 -15.39 0.54 -5.06
N VAL A 34 -15.71 1.80 -4.71
CA VAL A 34 -16.46 2.14 -3.50
C VAL A 34 -17.84 1.47 -3.51
N GLN A 35 -18.58 1.62 -4.59
CA GLN A 35 -19.91 1.03 -4.71
C GLN A 35 -19.88 -0.50 -4.62
N HIS A 36 -18.95 -1.16 -5.32
CA HIS A 36 -18.81 -2.61 -5.27
C HIS A 36 -18.41 -3.09 -3.86
N THR A 37 -17.53 -2.36 -3.17
CA THR A 37 -17.08 -2.73 -1.82
C THR A 37 -18.19 -2.50 -0.78
N ARG A 38 -18.94 -1.42 -0.88
CA ARG A 38 -20.11 -1.17 -0.02
C ARG A 38 -21.19 -2.23 -0.18
N ASN A 39 -21.46 -2.65 -1.42
CA ASN A 39 -22.50 -3.62 -1.75
C ASN A 39 -22.10 -5.07 -1.44
N ALA A 40 -20.80 -5.36 -1.41
CA ALA A 40 -20.32 -6.70 -1.06
C ALA A 40 -20.58 -7.01 0.41
N SER A 41 -21.04 -8.21 0.70
CA SER A 41 -21.18 -8.74 2.05
C SER A 41 -19.79 -8.95 2.71
N GLU A 42 -19.74 -9.00 4.04
CA GLU A 42 -18.51 -9.36 4.77
C GLU A 42 -17.95 -10.72 4.32
N LYS A 43 -18.84 -11.68 4.05
CA LYS A 43 -18.46 -13.02 3.58
C LYS A 43 -17.74 -12.95 2.22
N GLU A 44 -18.31 -12.26 1.25
CA GLU A 44 -17.72 -12.11 -0.09
C GLU A 44 -16.37 -11.37 -0.03
N LEU A 45 -16.28 -10.30 0.77
CA LEU A 45 -15.02 -9.58 0.97
C LEU A 45 -13.96 -10.47 1.63
N LEU A 46 -14.34 -11.28 2.61
CA LEU A 46 -13.44 -12.18 3.31
C LEU A 46 -12.92 -13.29 2.37
N GLU A 47 -13.80 -13.92 1.60
CA GLU A 47 -13.44 -14.99 0.66
C GLU A 47 -12.44 -14.44 -0.39
N THR A 48 -12.77 -13.33 -1.05
CA THR A 48 -11.87 -12.72 -2.05
C THR A 48 -10.57 -12.20 -1.45
N LEU A 49 -10.60 -11.71 -0.21
CA LEU A 49 -9.39 -11.29 0.50
C LEU A 49 -8.48 -12.48 0.79
N LEU A 50 -9.01 -13.59 1.27
CA LEU A 50 -8.23 -14.80 1.56
C LEU A 50 -7.63 -15.41 0.29
N GLU A 51 -8.36 -15.42 -0.83
CA GLU A 51 -7.82 -15.85 -2.13
C GLU A 51 -6.59 -14.99 -2.54
N ARG A 52 -6.69 -13.65 -2.41
CA ARG A 52 -5.59 -12.74 -2.71
C ARG A 52 -4.42 -12.91 -1.75
N ILE A 53 -4.67 -13.11 -0.45
CA ILE A 53 -3.63 -13.39 0.54
C ILE A 53 -2.90 -14.69 0.20
N ASN A 54 -3.62 -15.77 -0.10
CA ASN A 54 -3.02 -17.06 -0.48
C ASN A 54 -2.16 -16.93 -1.74
N ARG A 55 -2.61 -16.17 -2.72
CA ARG A 55 -1.81 -15.86 -3.91
C ARG A 55 -0.55 -15.06 -3.56
N LEU A 56 -0.61 -14.08 -2.66
CA LEU A 56 0.57 -13.34 -2.21
C LEU A 56 1.56 -14.25 -1.48
N ILE A 57 1.06 -15.14 -0.61
CA ILE A 57 1.90 -16.13 0.07
C ILE A 57 2.61 -17.03 -0.95
N SER A 58 1.91 -17.53 -1.95
CA SER A 58 2.52 -18.36 -3.01
C SER A 58 3.59 -17.62 -3.82
N LEU A 59 3.56 -16.29 -3.84
CA LEU A 59 4.59 -15.44 -4.41
C LEU A 59 5.71 -15.05 -3.42
N GLY A 60 5.71 -15.63 -2.20
CA GLY A 60 6.74 -15.40 -1.20
C GLY A 60 6.49 -14.21 -0.26
N ILE A 61 5.30 -13.63 -0.24
CA ILE A 61 4.98 -12.49 0.61
C ILE A 61 4.36 -12.99 1.92
N THR A 62 5.04 -12.77 3.04
CA THR A 62 4.67 -13.27 4.37
C THR A 62 4.11 -12.21 5.31
N THR A 63 4.31 -10.93 4.99
CA THR A 63 3.75 -9.79 5.73
C THR A 63 3.07 -8.85 4.74
N ILE A 64 1.83 -8.48 5.03
CA ILE A 64 0.97 -7.74 4.10
C ILE A 64 0.31 -6.60 4.84
N GLU A 65 0.59 -5.35 4.44
CA GLU A 65 -0.26 -4.24 4.81
C GLU A 65 -1.55 -4.29 4.00
N ILE A 66 -2.67 -4.10 4.66
CA ILE A 66 -3.99 -4.07 4.00
C ILE A 66 -4.72 -2.80 4.42
N LYS A 67 -4.87 -1.89 3.47
CA LYS A 67 -5.57 -0.63 3.67
C LYS A 67 -7.07 -0.81 3.42
N SER A 68 -7.92 -0.14 4.22
CA SER A 68 -9.32 0.12 3.90
C SER A 68 -9.42 1.20 2.79
N GLY A 69 -10.42 2.06 2.77
CA GLY A 69 -10.46 3.23 1.88
C GLY A 69 -11.33 3.09 0.65
N TYR A 70 -12.13 2.00 0.60
CA TYR A 70 -13.21 1.85 -0.38
C TYR A 70 -14.59 1.79 0.29
N GLY A 71 -14.68 2.05 1.59
CA GLY A 71 -15.92 2.20 2.33
C GLY A 71 -16.39 3.64 2.37
N LEU A 72 -15.52 4.53 2.81
CA LEU A 72 -15.66 5.99 2.91
C LEU A 72 -16.87 6.45 3.74
N ASN A 73 -17.38 5.61 4.62
CA ASN A 73 -18.34 5.92 5.68
C ASN A 73 -18.08 4.97 6.86
N VAL A 74 -18.66 5.27 8.02
CA VAL A 74 -18.45 4.48 9.25
C VAL A 74 -18.71 3.00 9.02
N GLU A 75 -19.89 2.65 8.55
CA GLU A 75 -20.31 1.25 8.42
C GLU A 75 -19.38 0.45 7.51
N SER A 76 -19.08 0.98 6.32
CA SER A 76 -18.33 0.26 5.30
C SER A 76 -16.82 0.24 5.58
N GLU A 77 -16.24 1.28 6.18
CA GLU A 77 -14.84 1.27 6.62
C GLU A 77 -14.62 0.27 7.75
N LEU A 78 -15.48 0.27 8.76
CA LEU A 78 -15.40 -0.71 9.84
C LEU A 78 -15.64 -2.14 9.32
N LYS A 79 -16.58 -2.34 8.39
CA LYS A 79 -16.77 -3.62 7.70
C LYS A 79 -15.47 -4.11 7.07
N MET A 80 -14.78 -3.28 6.29
CA MET A 80 -13.51 -3.66 5.67
C MET A 80 -12.45 -4.03 6.70
N LEU A 81 -12.28 -3.22 7.74
CA LEU A 81 -11.29 -3.47 8.79
C LEU A 81 -11.61 -4.72 9.61
N ARG A 82 -12.89 -4.98 9.92
CA ARG A 82 -13.33 -6.23 10.57
C ARG A 82 -13.06 -7.46 9.69
N VAL A 83 -13.28 -7.35 8.38
CA VAL A 83 -12.93 -8.41 7.43
C VAL A 83 -11.43 -8.70 7.43
N ILE A 84 -10.58 -7.67 7.49
CA ILE A 84 -9.12 -7.84 7.59
C ILE A 84 -8.76 -8.54 8.92
N GLN A 85 -9.38 -8.15 10.03
CA GLN A 85 -9.17 -8.78 11.33
C GLN A 85 -9.63 -10.27 11.32
N GLN A 86 -10.76 -10.58 10.70
CA GLN A 86 -11.22 -11.97 10.51
C GLN A 86 -10.25 -12.77 9.63
N ALA A 87 -9.73 -12.17 8.54
CA ALA A 87 -8.76 -12.82 7.66
C ALA A 87 -7.47 -13.19 8.43
N GLN A 88 -7.01 -12.35 9.37
CA GLN A 88 -5.85 -12.65 10.20
C GLN A 88 -6.00 -13.96 10.98
N THR A 89 -7.22 -14.32 11.41
CA THR A 89 -7.46 -15.61 12.12
C THR A 89 -7.43 -16.83 11.21
N LYS A 90 -7.49 -16.62 9.89
CA LYS A 90 -7.60 -17.66 8.86
C LYS A 90 -6.35 -17.82 8.01
N THR A 91 -5.36 -16.93 8.16
CA THR A 91 -4.08 -16.98 7.43
C THR A 91 -2.89 -17.11 8.38
N LYS A 92 -1.76 -17.60 7.87
CA LYS A 92 -0.48 -17.58 8.58
C LYS A 92 0.33 -16.31 8.31
N ALA A 93 0.05 -15.61 7.20
CA ALA A 93 0.69 -14.33 6.94
C ALA A 93 0.38 -13.31 8.05
N THR A 94 1.33 -12.43 8.33
CA THR A 94 1.07 -11.29 9.20
C THR A 94 0.32 -10.22 8.40
N LEU A 95 -0.86 -9.84 8.84
CA LEU A 95 -1.62 -8.74 8.27
C LEU A 95 -1.45 -7.48 9.12
N VAL A 96 -1.20 -6.36 8.48
CA VAL A 96 -1.11 -5.03 9.11
C VAL A 96 -2.25 -4.17 8.59
N PRO A 97 -3.36 -4.02 9.35
CA PRO A 97 -4.47 -3.18 8.94
C PRO A 97 -4.10 -1.70 9.00
N THR A 98 -4.48 -0.94 7.97
CA THR A 98 -4.33 0.52 7.89
C THR A 98 -5.67 1.15 7.52
N CYS A 99 -6.14 2.12 8.30
CA CYS A 99 -7.36 2.87 8.02
C CYS A 99 -7.07 3.97 7.00
N LEU A 100 -7.57 3.82 5.78
CA LEU A 100 -7.45 4.80 4.69
C LEU A 100 -8.82 5.45 4.40
N SER A 101 -9.62 5.76 5.42
CA SER A 101 -10.90 6.47 5.23
C SER A 101 -10.72 7.82 4.52
N ALA A 102 -9.55 8.44 4.68
CA ALA A 102 -9.14 9.65 3.99
C ALA A 102 -8.52 9.36 2.59
N HIS A 103 -9.11 8.44 1.81
CA HIS A 103 -8.69 8.15 0.44
C HIS A 103 -9.22 9.22 -0.54
N LEU A 104 -10.49 9.56 -0.43
CA LEU A 104 -11.12 10.71 -1.08
C LEU A 104 -12.45 11.02 -0.37
N LYS A 105 -12.97 12.24 -0.58
CA LYS A 105 -14.32 12.58 -0.13
C LYS A 105 -15.33 11.83 -1.00
N PRO A 106 -16.24 11.01 -0.42
CA PRO A 106 -17.22 10.28 -1.20
C PRO A 106 -18.28 11.21 -1.81
N ARG A 107 -18.84 10.81 -2.95
CA ARG A 107 -19.81 11.62 -3.70
C ARG A 107 -21.12 11.86 -2.94
N ASP A 108 -21.45 10.97 -2.00
CA ASP A 108 -22.65 10.99 -1.18
C ASP A 108 -22.44 11.64 0.20
N PHE A 109 -21.29 12.28 0.45
CA PHE A 109 -21.07 13.09 1.63
C PHE A 109 -21.41 14.56 1.33
N GLU A 110 -22.37 15.10 2.09
CA GLU A 110 -22.71 16.51 2.04
C GLU A 110 -21.69 17.32 2.84
N GLY A 111 -20.98 18.21 2.19
CA GLY A 111 -19.93 19.03 2.80
C GLY A 111 -18.64 19.07 1.95
N ASN A 112 -17.68 19.85 2.43
CA ASN A 112 -16.35 19.99 1.81
C ASN A 112 -15.35 18.93 2.32
N ASN A 113 -14.10 18.99 1.84
CA ASN A 113 -13.05 18.06 2.26
C ASN A 113 -12.71 18.18 3.75
N GLU A 114 -12.60 19.40 4.28
CA GLU A 114 -12.26 19.63 5.70
C GLU A 114 -13.34 19.07 6.61
N GLU A 115 -14.61 19.22 6.25
CA GLU A 115 -15.74 18.65 6.99
C GLU A 115 -15.75 17.12 6.93
N TYR A 116 -15.36 16.54 5.80
CA TYR A 116 -15.23 15.08 5.69
C TYR A 116 -14.05 14.55 6.51
N LEU A 117 -12.89 15.21 6.51
CA LEU A 117 -11.76 14.84 7.36
C LEU A 117 -12.13 14.95 8.84
N GLN A 118 -12.87 15.99 9.24
CA GLN A 118 -13.38 16.12 10.60
C GLN A 118 -14.35 14.98 10.95
N TYR A 119 -15.26 14.62 10.05
CA TYR A 119 -16.14 13.45 10.23
C TYR A 119 -15.36 12.15 10.44
N ILE A 120 -14.25 11.94 9.72
CA ILE A 120 -13.39 10.76 9.94
C ILE A 120 -12.82 10.79 11.37
N VAL A 121 -12.32 11.94 11.84
CA VAL A 121 -11.75 12.12 13.18
C VAL A 121 -12.79 11.86 14.27
N ASP A 122 -14.02 12.35 14.09
CA ASP A 122 -15.05 12.31 15.13
C ASP A 122 -15.84 10.99 15.14
N GLU A 123 -16.05 10.38 13.96
CA GLU A 123 -16.97 9.24 13.83
C GLU A 123 -16.29 7.92 13.47
N ILE A 124 -15.21 7.93 12.68
CA ILE A 124 -14.55 6.69 12.21
C ILE A 124 -13.41 6.31 13.14
N LEU A 125 -12.42 7.20 13.34
CA LEU A 125 -11.21 6.87 14.10
C LEU A 125 -11.47 6.43 15.54
N PRO A 126 -12.41 7.02 16.30
CA PRO A 126 -12.72 6.53 17.64
C PRO A 126 -13.20 5.07 17.65
N LYS A 127 -14.05 4.68 16.69
CA LYS A 127 -14.56 3.31 16.57
C LYS A 127 -13.48 2.33 16.12
N VAL A 128 -12.60 2.75 15.19
CA VAL A 128 -11.42 1.96 14.79
C VAL A 128 -10.53 1.66 15.99
N LYS A 129 -10.35 2.65 16.87
CA LYS A 129 -9.56 2.50 18.10
C LYS A 129 -10.28 1.66 19.15
N GLU A 130 -11.56 1.91 19.40
CA GLU A 130 -12.38 1.14 20.36
C GLU A 130 -12.39 -0.35 20.04
N GLU A 131 -12.58 -0.71 18.77
CA GLU A 131 -12.57 -2.10 18.31
C GLU A 131 -11.16 -2.65 18.03
N ASN A 132 -10.11 -1.84 18.21
CA ASN A 132 -8.70 -2.21 17.92
C ASN A 132 -8.52 -2.78 16.51
N LEU A 133 -9.13 -2.17 15.51
CA LEU A 133 -9.16 -2.67 14.12
C LEU A 133 -7.92 -2.30 13.32
N ALA A 134 -7.32 -1.15 13.59
CA ALA A 134 -6.08 -0.68 12.96
C ALA A 134 -5.30 0.20 13.94
N LYS A 135 -3.97 0.18 13.81
CA LYS A 135 -3.06 1.07 14.56
C LYS A 135 -2.51 2.20 13.69
N ARG A 136 -2.81 2.18 12.41
CA ARG A 136 -2.26 3.08 11.38
C ARG A 136 -3.40 3.79 10.67
N VAL A 137 -3.14 5.05 10.34
CA VAL A 137 -4.02 5.89 9.53
C VAL A 137 -3.24 6.39 8.32
N ASP A 138 -3.92 6.48 7.21
CA ASP A 138 -3.38 6.93 5.94
C ASP A 138 -4.29 7.99 5.31
N ILE A 139 -3.73 8.83 4.48
CA ILE A 139 -4.42 9.84 3.71
C ILE A 139 -3.83 9.96 2.31
N PHE A 140 -4.66 10.21 1.32
CA PHE A 140 -4.23 10.53 -0.03
C PHE A 140 -4.17 12.04 -0.24
N ILE A 141 -2.95 12.59 -0.23
CA ILE A 141 -2.70 14.02 -0.43
C ILE A 141 -2.43 14.26 -1.91
N GLU A 142 -3.42 14.79 -2.61
CA GLU A 142 -3.32 15.08 -4.04
C GLU A 142 -4.35 16.14 -4.45
N LYS A 143 -4.10 16.85 -5.55
CA LYS A 143 -5.03 17.87 -6.08
C LYS A 143 -6.45 17.35 -6.30
N SER A 144 -6.58 16.08 -6.65
CA SER A 144 -7.86 15.41 -6.89
C SER A 144 -8.51 14.83 -5.62
N ALA A 145 -7.83 14.87 -4.47
CA ALA A 145 -8.30 14.31 -3.20
C ALA A 145 -8.20 15.37 -2.08
N PHE A 146 -7.24 15.26 -1.17
CA PHE A 146 -7.10 16.20 -0.06
C PHE A 146 -5.92 17.13 -0.26
N GLN A 147 -6.09 18.41 0.14
CA GLN A 147 -5.06 19.42 0.01
C GLN A 147 -4.07 19.38 1.20
N PRO A 148 -2.85 19.90 1.04
CA PRO A 148 -1.81 19.85 2.05
C PRO A 148 -2.24 20.35 3.44
N GLU A 149 -2.86 21.52 3.51
CA GLU A 149 -3.19 22.17 4.81
C GLU A 149 -4.26 21.42 5.60
N GLU A 150 -5.33 20.96 4.95
CA GLU A 150 -6.38 20.18 5.59
C GLU A 150 -5.87 18.78 6.01
N SER A 151 -4.97 18.21 5.20
CA SER A 151 -4.34 16.93 5.47
C SER A 151 -3.44 16.98 6.69
N ARG A 152 -2.63 18.04 6.85
CA ARG A 152 -1.78 18.25 8.03
C ARG A 152 -2.60 18.22 9.32
N LYS A 153 -3.67 19.03 9.38
CA LYS A 153 -4.56 19.10 10.53
C LYS A 153 -5.17 17.73 10.88
N PHE A 154 -5.59 16.99 9.86
CA PHE A 154 -6.14 15.64 10.02
C PHE A 154 -5.10 14.67 10.60
N LEU A 155 -3.89 14.66 10.04
CA LEU A 155 -2.81 13.77 10.47
C LEU A 155 -2.35 14.06 11.91
N GLU A 156 -2.26 15.34 12.29
CA GLU A 156 -1.96 15.76 13.67
C GLU A 156 -3.01 15.22 14.66
N LYS A 157 -4.30 15.35 14.33
CA LYS A 157 -5.40 14.80 15.15
C LYS A 157 -5.37 13.27 15.21
N ALA A 158 -5.10 12.58 14.10
CA ALA A 158 -4.96 11.12 14.09
C ALA A 158 -3.79 10.67 15.00
N LYS A 159 -2.69 11.42 14.98
CA LYS A 159 -1.53 11.18 15.85
C LYS A 159 -1.85 11.44 17.33
N GLU A 160 -2.58 12.51 17.65
CA GLU A 160 -3.08 12.78 19.01
C GLU A 160 -3.98 11.66 19.54
N LEU A 161 -4.77 11.03 18.65
CA LEU A 161 -5.54 9.83 18.97
C LEU A 161 -4.68 8.57 19.13
N GLY A 162 -3.37 8.65 18.87
CA GLY A 162 -2.39 7.58 19.09
C GLY A 162 -2.21 6.64 17.89
N PHE A 163 -2.61 7.05 16.68
CA PHE A 163 -2.34 6.29 15.46
C PHE A 163 -0.94 6.56 14.93
N GLU A 164 -0.31 5.53 14.35
CA GLU A 164 0.82 5.68 13.45
C GLU A 164 0.33 6.26 12.12
N ILE A 165 1.17 7.07 11.48
CA ILE A 165 0.83 7.76 10.24
C ILE A 165 1.60 7.16 9.06
N THR A 166 0.93 6.96 7.94
CA THR A 166 1.49 6.79 6.61
C THR A 166 0.77 7.72 5.64
N VAL A 167 1.38 8.05 4.51
CA VAL A 167 0.81 9.03 3.58
C VAL A 167 1.00 8.58 2.15
N HIS A 168 -0.07 8.55 1.34
CA HIS A 168 0.05 8.53 -0.11
C HIS A 168 0.50 9.92 -0.55
N ALA A 169 1.74 10.03 -1.01
CA ALA A 169 2.42 11.29 -1.23
C ALA A 169 3.04 11.38 -2.62
N ASP A 170 3.00 12.56 -3.21
CA ASP A 170 3.68 12.91 -4.45
C ASP A 170 3.44 11.91 -5.60
N GLN A 171 2.21 11.38 -5.72
CA GLN A 171 1.90 10.46 -6.81
C GLN A 171 1.83 11.20 -8.16
N PHE A 172 1.13 12.33 -8.21
CA PHE A 172 0.98 13.15 -9.43
C PHE A 172 1.47 14.58 -9.24
N THR A 173 1.53 15.08 -7.99
CA THR A 173 1.99 16.42 -7.66
C THR A 173 2.92 16.40 -6.45
N ALA A 174 4.02 17.14 -6.54
CA ALA A 174 5.04 17.23 -5.49
C ALA A 174 4.58 18.03 -4.25
N GLY A 175 5.25 17.81 -3.12
CA GLY A 175 5.18 18.59 -1.89
C GLY A 175 4.48 17.91 -0.72
N SER A 176 3.75 16.82 -0.94
CA SER A 176 3.07 16.07 0.15
C SER A 176 4.01 15.14 0.93
N SER A 177 5.10 14.70 0.33
CA SER A 177 6.18 13.97 1.02
C SER A 177 6.81 14.77 2.15
N ARG A 178 6.92 16.09 1.99
CA ARG A 178 7.38 17.01 3.05
C ARG A 178 6.43 17.00 4.25
N ILE A 179 5.11 16.99 4.00
CA ILE A 179 4.11 16.88 5.07
C ILE A 179 4.26 15.56 5.81
N ALA A 180 4.45 14.45 5.10
CA ALA A 180 4.68 13.16 5.72
C ALA A 180 5.86 13.20 6.73
N VAL A 181 6.98 13.83 6.34
CA VAL A 181 8.14 14.00 7.22
C VAL A 181 7.81 14.90 8.41
N GLU A 182 7.17 16.04 8.19
CA GLU A 182 6.86 17.03 9.23
C GLU A 182 5.90 16.50 10.31
N VAL A 183 4.93 15.67 9.93
CA VAL A 183 4.03 15.00 10.90
C VAL A 183 4.68 13.76 11.52
N GLY A 184 5.87 13.36 11.09
CA GLY A 184 6.58 12.17 11.56
C GLY A 184 5.89 10.88 11.11
N ALA A 185 5.45 10.81 9.86
CA ALA A 185 4.91 9.59 9.29
C ALA A 185 5.96 8.49 9.24
N VAL A 186 5.52 7.24 9.45
CA VAL A 186 6.41 6.06 9.35
C VAL A 186 6.84 5.84 7.91
N SER A 187 5.93 6.08 6.95
CA SER A 187 6.23 5.99 5.52
C SER A 187 5.54 7.07 4.70
N ALA A 188 6.14 7.39 3.56
CA ALA A 188 5.56 8.13 2.46
C ALA A 188 5.53 7.22 1.22
N ASP A 189 4.33 6.95 0.73
CA ASP A 189 4.09 5.96 -0.31
C ASP A 189 3.90 6.66 -1.67
N HIS A 190 4.27 6.04 -2.79
CA HIS A 190 4.29 6.53 -4.18
C HIS A 190 5.56 7.29 -4.56
N LEU A 191 5.57 8.62 -4.44
CA LEU A 191 6.72 9.48 -4.67
C LEU A 191 7.14 9.64 -6.14
N GLU A 192 6.27 9.32 -7.10
CA GLU A 192 6.58 9.41 -8.54
C GLU A 192 6.89 10.84 -8.99
N ALA A 193 6.21 11.83 -8.39
CA ALA A 193 6.34 13.25 -8.71
C ALA A 193 7.26 14.03 -7.75
N THR A 194 7.95 13.35 -6.82
CA THR A 194 8.81 14.00 -5.82
C THR A 194 9.97 14.75 -6.48
N ILE A 195 10.19 16.00 -6.09
CA ILE A 195 11.28 16.84 -6.56
C ILE A 195 12.57 16.68 -5.74
N ASP A 196 13.70 17.12 -6.27
CA ASP A 196 15.02 16.88 -5.66
C ASP A 196 15.14 17.45 -4.23
N GLU A 197 14.56 18.62 -3.94
CA GLU A 197 14.57 19.22 -2.60
C GLU A 197 13.76 18.40 -1.59
N ASP A 198 12.64 17.80 -2.01
CA ASP A 198 11.82 16.96 -1.16
C ASP A 198 12.43 15.56 -0.97
N ILE A 199 13.18 15.06 -1.98
CA ILE A 199 13.99 13.84 -1.85
C ILE A 199 15.04 14.01 -0.75
N GLU A 200 15.79 15.11 -0.78
CA GLU A 200 16.82 15.42 0.23
C GLU A 200 16.17 15.53 1.63
N TYR A 201 15.04 16.21 1.72
CA TYR A 201 14.30 16.38 2.98
C TYR A 201 13.82 15.04 3.55
N LEU A 202 13.22 14.20 2.70
CA LEU A 202 12.76 12.85 3.06
C LEU A 202 13.94 11.95 3.46
N ALA A 203 15.03 11.97 2.71
CA ALA A 203 16.21 11.14 2.96
C ALA A 203 16.90 11.47 4.29
N ASN A 204 16.80 12.70 4.76
CA ASN A 204 17.33 13.14 6.07
C ASN A 204 16.36 12.88 7.24
N SER A 205 15.27 12.16 7.02
CA SER A 205 14.26 11.82 8.03
C SER A 205 14.27 10.34 8.39
N GLU A 206 13.45 9.95 9.38
CA GLU A 206 13.20 8.55 9.72
C GLU A 206 12.07 7.93 8.87
N SER A 207 11.34 8.73 8.10
CA SER A 207 10.26 8.26 7.23
C SER A 207 10.82 7.36 6.11
N VAL A 208 10.15 6.26 5.86
CA VAL A 208 10.54 5.32 4.80
C VAL A 208 9.86 5.72 3.49
N ALA A 209 10.64 5.93 2.44
CA ALA A 209 10.13 6.06 1.08
C ALA A 209 9.64 4.71 0.58
N VAL A 210 8.39 4.60 0.15
CA VAL A 210 7.82 3.36 -0.39
C VAL A 210 7.53 3.51 -1.88
N ALA A 211 8.35 2.89 -2.70
CA ALA A 211 8.13 2.83 -4.15
C ALA A 211 7.04 1.81 -4.49
N LEU A 212 6.11 2.20 -5.35
CA LEU A 212 4.96 1.41 -5.77
C LEU A 212 4.96 1.18 -7.29
N PRO A 213 5.92 0.41 -7.83
CA PRO A 213 6.11 0.32 -9.28
C PRO A 213 4.93 -0.29 -10.03
N GLY A 214 4.05 -1.02 -9.34
CA GLY A 214 2.81 -1.52 -9.91
C GLY A 214 1.85 -0.41 -10.33
N ALA A 215 1.78 0.68 -9.54
CA ALA A 215 0.97 1.84 -9.87
C ALA A 215 1.52 2.58 -11.10
N SER A 216 2.83 2.86 -11.12
CA SER A 216 3.50 3.48 -12.28
C SER A 216 3.27 2.68 -13.57
N LEU A 217 3.45 1.36 -13.53
CA LEU A 217 3.20 0.45 -14.68
C LEU A 217 1.75 0.50 -15.15
N GLY A 218 0.80 0.39 -14.22
CA GLY A 218 -0.61 0.32 -14.56
C GLY A 218 -1.20 1.64 -15.05
N LEU A 219 -0.59 2.77 -14.67
CA LEU A 219 -0.99 4.11 -15.10
C LEU A 219 -0.20 4.63 -16.30
N GLY A 220 0.97 4.05 -16.59
CA GLY A 220 1.90 4.57 -17.59
C GLY A 220 2.63 5.83 -17.11
N GLU A 221 2.83 5.97 -15.81
CA GLU A 221 3.48 7.10 -15.15
C GLU A 221 4.97 6.81 -14.89
N PRO A 222 5.78 7.85 -14.62
CA PRO A 222 7.16 7.68 -14.16
C PRO A 222 7.24 6.80 -12.91
N PHE A 223 8.42 6.22 -12.67
CA PHE A 223 8.69 5.50 -11.42
C PHE A 223 9.18 6.47 -10.33
N THR A 224 8.89 6.12 -9.08
CA THR A 224 9.55 6.73 -7.92
C THR A 224 11.05 6.91 -8.17
N PRO A 225 11.66 8.08 -7.88
CA PRO A 225 13.09 8.34 -8.13
C PRO A 225 13.99 7.61 -7.13
N ALA A 226 13.87 6.28 -7.10
CA ALA A 226 14.46 5.38 -6.11
C ALA A 226 15.98 5.47 -6.03
N ARG A 227 16.67 5.67 -7.16
CA ARG A 227 18.14 5.84 -7.17
C ARG A 227 18.54 7.12 -6.44
N LYS A 228 17.86 8.24 -6.70
CA LYS A 228 18.15 9.52 -6.04
C LYS A 228 17.91 9.43 -4.52
N ILE A 229 16.82 8.80 -4.09
CA ILE A 229 16.52 8.59 -2.67
C ILE A 229 17.67 7.82 -1.99
N LEU A 230 18.15 6.74 -2.59
CA LEU A 230 19.25 5.95 -2.03
C LEU A 230 20.59 6.69 -2.06
N ASP A 231 20.86 7.49 -3.10
CA ASP A 231 22.10 8.30 -3.21
C ASP A 231 22.16 9.40 -2.14
N HIS A 232 21.00 9.86 -1.63
CA HIS A 232 20.91 10.77 -0.48
C HIS A 232 20.83 10.02 0.87
N ASN A 233 21.15 8.71 0.90
CA ASN A 233 21.06 7.82 2.06
C ASN A 233 19.65 7.62 2.63
N GLY A 234 18.60 7.90 1.86
CA GLY A 234 17.22 7.64 2.25
C GLY A 234 16.92 6.15 2.37
N ILE A 235 15.88 5.83 3.13
CA ILE A 235 15.43 4.46 3.35
C ILE A 235 14.35 4.16 2.32
N LEU A 236 14.63 3.22 1.41
CA LEU A 236 13.71 2.82 0.33
C LEU A 236 13.13 1.44 0.60
N ALA A 237 11.82 1.36 0.70
CA ALA A 237 11.04 0.12 0.59
C ALA A 237 10.37 0.00 -0.78
N ILE A 238 9.98 -1.21 -1.17
CA ILE A 238 9.27 -1.49 -2.41
C ILE A 238 8.06 -2.35 -2.06
N ALA A 239 6.87 -1.95 -2.50
CA ALA A 239 5.62 -2.67 -2.26
C ALA A 239 4.79 -2.79 -3.54
N SER A 240 3.81 -3.71 -3.53
CA SER A 240 3.07 -4.07 -4.75
C SER A 240 1.91 -3.13 -5.07
N ASP A 241 1.40 -2.42 -4.08
CA ASP A 241 0.19 -1.59 -4.21
C ASP A 241 -0.98 -2.32 -4.89
N TRP A 242 -1.16 -3.62 -4.61
CA TRP A 242 -2.24 -4.36 -5.28
C TRP A 242 -3.61 -3.76 -4.97
N ASN A 243 -4.13 -3.05 -5.94
CA ASN A 243 -5.43 -2.37 -5.89
C ASN A 243 -6.18 -2.55 -7.22
N PRO A 244 -7.50 -2.30 -7.28
CA PRO A 244 -8.28 -2.52 -8.50
C PRO A 244 -8.03 -1.49 -9.59
N GLY A 245 -7.48 -0.32 -9.27
CA GLY A 245 -7.39 0.83 -10.16
C GLY A 245 -6.11 0.90 -10.99
N SER A 246 -4.99 0.93 -10.32
CA SER A 246 -3.68 1.17 -10.93
C SER A 246 -2.79 -0.08 -10.96
N ALA A 247 -2.88 -0.96 -9.95
CA ALA A 247 -1.95 -2.07 -9.79
C ALA A 247 -2.66 -3.41 -9.53
N PRO A 248 -3.45 -3.96 -10.46
CA PRO A 248 -4.23 -5.18 -10.23
C PRO A 248 -3.37 -6.46 -10.26
N MET A 249 -2.09 -6.39 -9.87
CA MET A 249 -1.17 -7.52 -9.88
C MET A 249 -0.30 -7.53 -8.61
N GLY A 250 -0.20 -8.66 -7.95
CA GLY A 250 0.52 -8.82 -6.68
C GLY A 250 1.95 -9.37 -6.80
N ASN A 251 2.51 -9.54 -8.01
CA ASN A 251 3.86 -10.09 -8.16
C ASN A 251 4.93 -9.03 -7.85
N LEU A 252 5.35 -8.98 -6.58
CA LEU A 252 6.33 -8.01 -6.08
C LEU A 252 7.71 -8.17 -6.74
N ILE A 253 8.15 -9.41 -7.02
CA ILE A 253 9.46 -9.65 -7.65
C ILE A 253 9.49 -9.06 -9.05
N THR A 254 8.42 -9.24 -9.85
CA THR A 254 8.32 -8.63 -11.18
C THR A 254 8.39 -7.11 -11.09
N GLN A 255 7.61 -6.51 -10.21
CA GLN A 255 7.57 -5.06 -10.03
C GLN A 255 8.92 -4.49 -9.57
N ALA A 256 9.53 -5.14 -8.58
CA ALA A 256 10.83 -4.75 -8.04
C ALA A 256 11.97 -4.89 -9.09
N SER A 257 11.93 -5.94 -9.91
CA SER A 257 12.90 -6.15 -11.01
C SER A 257 12.79 -5.07 -12.09
N ILE A 258 11.57 -4.65 -12.42
CA ILE A 258 11.34 -3.56 -13.37
C ILE A 258 11.85 -2.24 -12.78
N LEU A 259 11.47 -1.91 -11.54
CA LEU A 259 11.99 -0.71 -10.86
C LEU A 259 13.51 -0.70 -10.84
N ALA A 260 14.15 -1.84 -10.52
CA ALA A 260 15.61 -1.97 -10.51
C ALA A 260 16.24 -1.59 -11.84
N THR A 261 15.64 -2.05 -12.94
CA THR A 261 16.13 -1.76 -14.30
C THR A 261 16.04 -0.27 -14.62
N PHE A 262 14.90 0.35 -14.34
CA PHE A 262 14.65 1.76 -14.65
C PHE A 262 15.42 2.70 -13.72
N GLN A 263 15.52 2.36 -12.42
CA GLN A 263 16.16 3.19 -11.40
C GLN A 263 17.61 2.80 -11.09
N LYS A 264 18.19 1.81 -11.82
CA LYS A 264 19.58 1.36 -11.64
C LYS A 264 19.89 0.91 -10.23
N LEU A 265 18.99 0.13 -9.63
CA LEU A 265 19.18 -0.44 -8.31
C LEU A 265 19.96 -1.75 -8.39
N SER A 266 20.89 -1.96 -7.47
CA SER A 266 21.55 -3.26 -7.31
C SER A 266 20.60 -4.31 -6.75
N THR A 267 20.90 -5.59 -6.98
CA THR A 267 20.12 -6.70 -6.40
C THR A 267 20.03 -6.60 -4.87
N ALA A 268 21.11 -6.19 -4.21
CA ALA A 268 21.13 -6.03 -2.75
C ALA A 268 20.18 -4.90 -2.26
N GLU A 269 20.15 -3.77 -2.97
CA GLU A 269 19.25 -2.66 -2.64
C GLU A 269 17.78 -3.05 -2.80
N VAL A 270 17.47 -3.80 -3.87
CA VAL A 270 16.10 -4.30 -4.11
C VAL A 270 15.69 -5.32 -3.07
N LEU A 271 16.53 -6.32 -2.77
CA LEU A 271 16.24 -7.31 -1.74
C LEU A 271 16.08 -6.66 -0.36
N ALA A 272 16.90 -5.66 -0.01
CA ALA A 272 16.70 -4.86 1.19
C ALA A 272 15.35 -4.12 1.18
N GLY A 273 14.95 -3.57 0.04
CA GLY A 273 13.69 -2.84 -0.17
C GLY A 273 12.44 -3.69 0.03
N ILE A 274 12.47 -4.96 -0.37
CA ILE A 274 11.34 -5.89 -0.22
C ILE A 274 11.39 -6.73 1.07
N THR A 275 12.38 -6.53 1.94
CA THR A 275 12.55 -7.29 3.18
C THR A 275 12.61 -6.36 4.39
N PHE A 276 13.79 -6.12 4.97
CA PHE A 276 13.89 -5.40 6.25
C PHE A 276 13.53 -3.90 6.16
N ARG A 277 13.73 -3.26 5.00
CA ARG A 277 13.28 -1.88 4.81
C ARG A 277 11.76 -1.80 4.67
N ALA A 278 11.14 -2.79 4.01
CA ALA A 278 9.68 -2.92 4.00
C ALA A 278 9.11 -3.18 5.41
N ALA A 279 9.78 -4.01 6.21
CA ALA A 279 9.42 -4.19 7.62
C ALA A 279 9.51 -2.87 8.41
N LYS A 280 10.57 -2.06 8.18
CA LYS A 280 10.71 -0.72 8.79
C LYS A 280 9.57 0.22 8.37
N ALA A 281 9.12 0.19 7.11
CA ALA A 281 7.97 0.97 6.64
C ALA A 281 6.66 0.62 7.38
N LEU A 282 6.60 -0.57 7.98
CA LEU A 282 5.50 -1.03 8.81
C LEU A 282 5.77 -0.92 10.32
N ASN A 283 6.88 -0.28 10.72
CA ASN A 283 7.33 -0.19 12.11
C ASN A 283 7.49 -1.57 12.79
N LEU A 284 7.89 -2.60 12.01
CA LEU A 284 8.12 -3.95 12.47
C LEU A 284 9.63 -4.21 12.59
N THR A 285 10.07 -4.61 13.79
CA THR A 285 11.50 -4.78 14.12
C THR A 285 11.91 -6.23 14.27
N ASP A 286 10.97 -7.17 14.14
CA ASP A 286 11.15 -8.61 14.42
C ASP A 286 11.29 -9.48 13.17
N ARG A 287 11.38 -8.87 11.96
CA ARG A 287 11.37 -9.59 10.67
C ARG A 287 12.17 -8.91 9.58
N GLY A 288 12.23 -9.56 8.39
CA GLY A 288 12.95 -9.05 7.22
C GLY A 288 14.44 -9.40 7.19
N ILE A 289 14.97 -10.06 8.23
CA ILE A 289 16.35 -10.52 8.34
C ILE A 289 16.37 -11.90 8.98
N LEU A 290 17.15 -12.83 8.43
CA LEU A 290 17.41 -14.13 9.04
C LEU A 290 18.48 -13.98 10.13
N LYS A 291 18.05 -13.83 11.38
CA LYS A 291 18.91 -13.66 12.55
C LYS A 291 18.25 -14.29 13.78
N LYS A 292 19.05 -14.84 14.71
CA LYS A 292 18.55 -15.37 15.98
C LYS A 292 17.70 -14.33 16.72
N GLY A 293 16.50 -14.73 17.13
CA GLY A 293 15.54 -13.88 17.84
C GLY A 293 14.54 -13.16 16.91
N MET A 294 14.72 -13.24 15.59
CA MET A 294 13.77 -12.72 14.61
C MET A 294 12.76 -13.81 14.19
N LYS A 295 11.64 -13.40 13.60
CA LYS A 295 10.70 -14.34 12.98
C LYS A 295 11.37 -15.13 11.87
N ALA A 296 11.09 -16.43 11.85
CA ALA A 296 11.60 -17.33 10.83
C ALA A 296 10.67 -17.34 9.60
N ASP A 297 10.48 -16.17 9.00
CA ASP A 297 9.77 -15.98 7.74
C ASP A 297 10.79 -15.88 6.61
N PHE A 298 10.80 -16.84 5.71
CA PHE A 298 11.74 -16.86 4.59
C PHE A 298 11.19 -17.63 3.39
N VAL A 299 11.79 -17.37 2.24
CA VAL A 299 11.41 -17.94 0.95
C VAL A 299 12.60 -18.66 0.36
N VAL A 300 12.37 -19.83 -0.20
CA VAL A 300 13.38 -20.64 -0.92
C VAL A 300 13.12 -20.53 -2.42
N PHE A 301 14.19 -20.33 -3.17
CA PHE A 301 14.20 -20.36 -4.63
C PHE A 301 15.16 -21.46 -5.09
N GLU A 302 14.80 -22.23 -6.10
CA GLU A 302 15.67 -23.27 -6.69
C GLU A 302 16.73 -22.63 -7.58
N THR A 303 17.75 -22.05 -6.94
CA THR A 303 18.91 -21.44 -7.63
C THR A 303 20.11 -21.40 -6.70
N ASP A 304 21.28 -21.54 -7.26
CA ASP A 304 22.58 -21.36 -6.58
C ASP A 304 23.11 -19.91 -6.66
N ASN A 305 22.41 -19.05 -7.42
CA ASN A 305 22.74 -17.64 -7.57
C ASN A 305 21.53 -16.76 -7.26
N PHE A 306 21.59 -16.04 -6.13
CA PHE A 306 20.52 -15.15 -5.69
C PHE A 306 20.17 -14.02 -6.70
N GLN A 307 21.09 -13.67 -7.63
CA GLN A 307 20.81 -12.70 -8.68
C GLN A 307 19.73 -13.18 -9.64
N ASN A 308 19.56 -14.50 -9.79
CA ASN A 308 18.52 -15.09 -10.62
C ASN A 308 17.10 -14.72 -10.17
N ILE A 309 16.90 -14.41 -8.89
CA ILE A 309 15.59 -14.03 -8.35
C ILE A 309 15.04 -12.81 -9.10
N LEU A 310 15.85 -11.76 -9.27
CA LEU A 310 15.44 -10.54 -9.96
C LEU A 310 15.66 -10.65 -11.50
N TYR A 311 16.73 -11.33 -11.94
CA TYR A 311 17.03 -11.51 -13.35
C TYR A 311 15.87 -12.17 -14.11
N ASN A 312 15.22 -13.15 -13.51
CA ASN A 312 14.08 -13.85 -14.11
C ASN A 312 12.75 -13.07 -14.03
N GLN A 313 12.74 -11.85 -13.49
CA GLN A 313 11.59 -10.92 -13.49
C GLN A 313 10.26 -11.55 -13.03
N GLY A 314 10.31 -12.41 -12.02
CA GLY A 314 9.16 -13.09 -11.45
C GLY A 314 8.79 -14.42 -12.08
N SER A 315 9.51 -14.89 -13.13
CA SER A 315 9.31 -16.22 -13.70
C SER A 315 9.99 -17.34 -12.88
N LEU A 316 11.01 -17.01 -12.07
CA LEU A 316 11.55 -17.91 -11.05
C LEU A 316 10.62 -17.83 -9.82
N ALA A 317 9.72 -18.79 -9.71
CA ALA A 317 8.78 -18.88 -8.60
C ALA A 317 9.48 -19.30 -7.29
N ALA A 318 8.92 -18.90 -6.16
CA ALA A 318 9.27 -19.46 -4.88
C ALA A 318 8.98 -20.97 -4.87
N SER A 319 9.96 -21.80 -4.50
CA SER A 319 9.75 -23.26 -4.35
C SER A 319 9.13 -23.58 -3.00
N GLU A 320 9.51 -22.85 -1.96
CA GLU A 320 8.98 -23.04 -0.61
C GLU A 320 8.84 -21.67 0.08
N VAL A 321 7.77 -21.52 0.86
CA VAL A 321 7.52 -20.36 1.70
C VAL A 321 7.39 -20.81 3.15
N TYR A 322 8.14 -20.20 4.04
CA TYR A 322 8.11 -20.48 5.48
C TYR A 322 7.60 -19.26 6.25
N ILE A 323 6.67 -19.53 7.16
CA ILE A 323 6.15 -18.52 8.12
C ILE A 323 6.28 -19.10 9.52
N ASP A 324 6.90 -18.35 10.43
CA ASP A 324 7.25 -18.82 11.78
C ASP A 324 7.99 -20.17 11.78
N GLY A 325 8.88 -20.39 10.79
CA GLY A 325 9.66 -21.60 10.60
C GLY A 325 8.88 -22.83 10.11
N ARG A 326 7.64 -22.66 9.68
CA ARG A 326 6.79 -23.73 9.15
C ARG A 326 6.54 -23.52 7.66
N ILE A 327 6.71 -24.59 6.88
CA ILE A 327 6.40 -24.56 5.46
C ILE A 327 4.91 -24.33 5.24
N ILE A 328 4.58 -23.44 4.32
CA ILE A 328 3.20 -23.18 3.90
C ILE A 328 2.96 -23.90 2.58
N ASN A 329 2.05 -24.85 2.60
CA ASN A 329 1.61 -25.54 1.39
C ASN A 329 0.65 -24.63 0.63
N CYS A 330 1.14 -23.99 -0.45
CA CYS A 330 0.33 -23.09 -1.28
C CYS A 330 -0.57 -23.82 -2.29
N ASN A 331 -0.58 -25.17 -2.26
CA ASN A 331 -1.30 -26.05 -3.21
C ASN A 331 -2.63 -26.60 -2.64
N GLN A 332 -3.32 -25.86 -1.76
CA GLN A 332 -4.68 -26.26 -1.31
C GLN A 332 -5.69 -25.13 -1.54
#